data_72e79024bc9b5a10a00d64204b140428
#
_entry.id   72e79024bc9b5a10a00d64204b140428
#
_cell.length_a   1.000
_cell.length_b   1.000
_cell.length_c   1.000
_cell.angle_alpha   90.00
_cell.angle_beta   90.00
_cell.angle_gamma   90.00
#
_symmetry.space_group_name_H-M   'P 1'
#
loop_
_entity.id
_entity.type
_entity.pdbx_description
1 polymer ?
#
loop_
_entity_poly.entity_id
_entity_poly.type
_entity_poly.pdbx_seq_one_letter_code
_entity_poly.pdbx_strand_id
1 'polypeptide(L)'
;APVVPFIKATQDRMVLEIQRGCIRCCRFCQAGMIYRPNREKKDDHIKDVAAALIKNTGHEEISLSSLSSSDYKELDELITFLLDICKEKKINISLPSLRIDAFSLDIMQKVQDVKKSSLTFAPEAGTQRLRNVINKGLTVDDIMNGSKQAFEGGWNKVKFYFMLGLPTETEED
;
A
#
# COMPACT_ATOMS: atom_id res chain seq x y z
N ALA A 1 -1.34 16.04 17.96
CA ALA A 1 -0.55 14.94 18.50
C ALA A 1 -1.42 13.67 18.48
N PRO A 2 -0.90 12.50 18.12
CA PRO A 2 -1.65 11.27 18.17
C PRO A 2 -1.94 10.86 19.61
N VAL A 3 -3.08 10.20 19.81
CA VAL A 3 -3.40 9.58 21.10
C VAL A 3 -2.63 8.28 21.17
N VAL A 4 -1.78 8.13 22.18
CA VAL A 4 -1.08 6.88 22.45
C VAL A 4 -1.93 6.07 23.43
N PRO A 5 -2.34 4.83 23.09
CA PRO A 5 -3.14 4.00 23.98
C PRO A 5 -2.33 3.57 25.22
N PHE A 6 -3.01 3.53 26.36
CA PHE A 6 -2.41 3.04 27.61
C PHE A 6 -2.29 1.50 27.66
N ILE A 7 -3.11 0.81 26.86
CA ILE A 7 -3.10 -0.64 26.70
C ILE A 7 -2.54 -1.02 25.32
N LYS A 8 -2.02 -2.23 25.20
CA LYS A 8 -1.56 -2.75 23.90
C LYS A 8 -2.75 -2.87 22.94
N ALA A 9 -2.71 -2.09 21.85
CA ALA A 9 -3.72 -2.15 20.80
C ALA A 9 -3.33 -3.16 19.72
N THR A 10 -4.32 -3.68 18.98
CA THR A 10 -4.07 -4.62 17.86
C THR A 10 -3.26 -3.95 16.74
N GLN A 11 -3.45 -2.66 16.53
CA GLN A 11 -2.76 -1.84 15.53
C GLN A 11 -1.84 -0.83 16.24
N ASP A 12 -0.83 -1.35 16.95
CA ASP A 12 0.08 -0.55 17.77
C ASP A 12 1.22 0.02 16.92
N ARG A 13 0.89 1.02 16.11
CA ARG A 13 1.80 1.66 15.15
C ARG A 13 1.41 3.09 14.83
N MET A 14 2.37 3.88 14.35
CA MET A 14 2.09 5.19 13.78
C MET A 14 1.38 5.03 12.43
N VAL A 15 0.30 5.78 12.21
CA VAL A 15 -0.42 5.81 10.93
C VAL A 15 -0.25 7.18 10.30
N LEU A 16 0.35 7.22 9.12
CA LEU A 16 0.59 8.42 8.33
C LEU A 16 -0.30 8.40 7.09
N GLU A 17 -1.40 9.14 7.10
CA GLU A 17 -2.27 9.28 5.94
C GLU A 17 -1.60 10.16 4.88
N ILE A 18 -1.23 9.57 3.73
CA ILE A 18 -0.54 10.28 2.63
C ILE A 18 -1.54 10.86 1.62
N GLN A 19 -2.63 10.16 1.37
CA GLN A 19 -3.70 10.61 0.49
C GLN A 19 -5.04 10.05 0.93
N ARG A 20 -6.13 10.73 0.56
CA ARG A 20 -7.51 10.31 0.78
C ARG A 20 -8.27 10.26 -0.54
N GLY A 21 -8.98 9.17 -0.77
CA GLY A 21 -9.62 8.86 -2.05
C GLY A 21 -8.76 7.91 -2.88
N CYS A 22 -9.21 7.63 -4.10
CA CYS A 22 -8.51 6.77 -5.06
C CYS A 22 -8.91 7.15 -6.48
N ILE A 23 -7.94 7.12 -7.40
CA ILE A 23 -8.12 7.46 -8.82
C ILE A 23 -8.61 6.27 -9.67
N ARG A 24 -8.59 5.05 -9.14
CA ARG A 24 -8.73 3.81 -9.92
C ARG A 24 -10.14 3.42 -10.32
N CYS A 25 -11.16 3.90 -9.61
CA CYS A 25 -12.57 3.72 -9.98
C CYS A 25 -13.03 2.25 -10.12
N CYS A 26 -12.47 1.32 -9.34
CA CYS A 26 -12.96 -0.06 -9.31
C CYS A 26 -14.44 -0.07 -8.92
N ARG A 27 -15.29 -0.79 -9.69
CA ARG A 27 -16.77 -0.71 -9.55
C ARG A 27 -17.30 -1.27 -8.24
N PHE A 28 -16.60 -2.21 -7.62
CA PHE A 28 -16.98 -2.80 -6.33
C PHE A 28 -16.53 -1.94 -5.13
N CYS A 29 -15.65 -0.96 -5.34
CA CYS A 29 -15.00 -0.26 -4.23
C CYS A 29 -15.82 0.93 -3.74
N GLN A 30 -16.57 0.74 -2.64
CA GLN A 30 -17.32 1.80 -1.99
C GLN A 30 -16.42 2.97 -1.55
N ALA A 31 -15.27 2.68 -0.95
CA ALA A 31 -14.33 3.71 -0.49
C ALA A 31 -13.82 4.59 -1.63
N GLY A 32 -13.56 4.02 -2.81
CA GLY A 32 -13.17 4.78 -4.00
C GLY A 32 -14.25 5.73 -4.52
N MET A 33 -15.52 5.53 -4.14
CA MET A 33 -16.64 6.42 -4.49
C MET A 33 -16.90 7.47 -3.42
N ILE A 34 -16.96 7.06 -2.14
CA ILE A 34 -17.30 7.95 -1.02
C ILE A 34 -16.24 9.05 -0.81
N TYR A 35 -14.95 8.70 -0.96
CA TYR A 35 -13.85 9.63 -0.68
C TYR A 35 -13.38 10.44 -1.89
N ARG A 36 -14.22 10.63 -2.90
CA ARG A 36 -13.92 11.52 -4.02
C ARG A 36 -14.02 13.01 -3.63
N PRO A 37 -13.18 13.87 -4.24
CA PRO A 37 -12.04 13.59 -5.13
C PRO A 37 -10.84 13.03 -4.38
N ASN A 38 -9.86 12.45 -5.12
CA ASN A 38 -8.56 12.09 -4.55
C ASN A 38 -7.85 13.34 -4.06
N ARG A 39 -7.34 13.31 -2.85
CA ARG A 39 -6.64 14.43 -2.20
C ARG A 39 -5.32 13.93 -1.64
N GLU A 40 -4.25 14.29 -2.30
CA GLU A 40 -2.89 14.06 -1.84
C GLU A 40 -2.51 15.12 -0.82
N LYS A 41 -1.83 14.75 0.24
CA LYS A 41 -1.24 15.69 1.19
C LYS A 41 0.09 16.18 0.63
N LYS A 42 0.43 17.43 0.93
CA LYS A 42 1.72 18.01 0.52
C LYS A 42 2.87 17.30 1.23
N ASP A 43 3.93 17.03 0.51
CA ASP A 43 5.10 16.29 0.97
C ASP A 43 5.72 16.91 2.23
N ASP A 44 5.99 18.21 2.24
CA ASP A 44 6.53 18.90 3.43
C ASP A 44 5.68 18.66 4.68
N HIS A 45 4.34 18.75 4.54
CA HIS A 45 3.43 18.51 5.65
C HIS A 45 3.49 17.07 6.14
N ILE A 46 3.60 16.09 5.23
CA ILE A 46 3.73 14.67 5.58
C ILE A 46 5.03 14.43 6.34
N LYS A 47 6.14 15.01 5.87
CA LYS A 47 7.45 14.90 6.51
C LYS A 47 7.45 15.48 7.93
N ASP A 48 6.85 16.64 8.12
CA ASP A 48 6.70 17.25 9.45
C ASP A 48 5.86 16.38 10.40
N VAL A 49 4.74 15.86 9.91
CA VAL A 49 3.88 14.96 10.69
C VAL A 49 4.60 13.67 11.04
N ALA A 50 5.33 13.06 10.10
CA ALA A 50 6.11 11.84 10.34
C ALA A 50 7.17 12.06 11.42
N ALA A 51 7.94 13.14 11.33
CA ALA A 51 8.94 13.49 12.33
C ALA A 51 8.33 13.70 13.72
N ALA A 52 7.17 14.36 13.78
CA ALA A 52 6.44 14.58 15.02
C ALA A 52 5.89 13.27 15.61
N LEU A 53 5.37 12.35 14.78
CA LEU A 53 4.91 11.03 15.19
C LEU A 53 6.05 10.22 15.81
N ILE A 54 7.17 10.12 15.12
CA ILE A 54 8.36 9.39 15.58
C ILE A 54 8.91 9.96 16.89
N LYS A 55 8.87 11.28 17.04
CA LYS A 55 9.36 11.95 18.25
C LYS A 55 8.46 11.71 19.47
N ASN A 56 7.14 11.66 19.27
CA ASN A 56 6.17 11.76 20.36
C ASN A 56 5.46 10.46 20.73
N THR A 57 5.64 9.36 19.99
CA THR A 57 4.87 8.13 20.24
C THR A 57 5.67 6.94 20.75
N GLY A 58 6.92 6.80 20.35
CA GLY A 58 7.75 5.64 20.71
C GLY A 58 7.36 4.33 20.01
N HIS A 59 6.45 4.35 19.01
CA HIS A 59 6.13 3.15 18.23
C HIS A 59 7.30 2.70 17.36
N GLU A 60 7.38 1.39 17.11
CA GLU A 60 8.43 0.76 16.31
C GLU A 60 8.04 0.54 14.84
N GLU A 61 6.86 0.98 14.43
CA GLU A 61 6.36 0.87 13.05
C GLU A 61 5.64 2.15 12.63
N ILE A 62 5.90 2.60 11.41
CA ILE A 62 5.13 3.64 10.71
C ILE A 62 4.47 3.05 9.48
N SER A 63 3.17 3.19 9.35
CA SER A 63 2.37 2.69 8.23
C SER A 63 1.82 3.84 7.41
N LEU A 64 2.07 3.84 6.09
CA LEU A 64 1.50 4.81 5.18
C LEU A 64 0.05 4.42 4.87
N SER A 65 -0.89 5.30 5.19
CA SER A 65 -2.32 5.02 5.00
C SER A 65 -2.86 5.69 3.74
N SER A 66 -3.41 4.87 2.85
CA SER A 66 -4.15 5.30 1.67
C SER A 66 -4.99 4.16 1.11
N LEU A 67 -5.85 4.43 0.13
CA LEU A 67 -6.56 3.40 -0.65
C LEU A 67 -5.70 2.81 -1.77
N SER A 68 -4.61 3.47 -2.15
CA SER A 68 -3.64 3.00 -3.15
C SER A 68 -2.31 3.74 -2.94
N SER A 69 -1.43 3.19 -2.14
CA SER A 69 -0.15 3.84 -1.80
C SER A 69 0.77 3.98 -3.02
N SER A 70 0.71 3.03 -3.95
CA SER A 70 1.49 3.07 -5.19
C SER A 70 1.10 4.22 -6.14
N ASP A 71 -0.06 4.84 -5.95
CA ASP A 71 -0.54 5.94 -6.78
C ASP A 71 -0.18 7.33 -6.21
N TYR A 72 0.49 7.38 -5.06
CA TYR A 72 0.98 8.63 -4.49
C TYR A 72 2.21 9.11 -5.28
N LYS A 73 2.17 10.35 -5.80
CA LYS A 73 3.16 10.85 -6.77
C LYS A 73 4.59 10.94 -6.21
N GLU A 74 4.71 11.35 -4.96
CA GLU A 74 6.01 11.61 -4.32
C GLU A 74 6.42 10.44 -3.40
N LEU A 75 5.96 9.20 -3.72
CA LEU A 75 6.18 8.03 -2.87
C LEU A 75 7.67 7.73 -2.66
N ASP A 76 8.49 7.79 -3.70
CA ASP A 76 9.92 7.47 -3.61
C ASP A 76 10.69 8.47 -2.75
N GLU A 77 10.40 9.76 -2.90
CA GLU A 77 10.98 10.82 -2.08
C GLU A 77 10.58 10.70 -0.62
N LEU A 78 9.29 10.42 -0.37
CA LEU A 78 8.78 10.20 0.97
C LEU A 78 9.41 8.98 1.63
N ILE A 79 9.54 7.86 0.91
CA ILE A 79 10.19 6.65 1.43
C ILE A 79 11.66 6.92 1.73
N THR A 80 12.37 7.61 0.87
CA THR A 80 13.77 7.98 1.11
C THR A 80 13.92 8.80 2.39
N PHE A 81 13.09 9.81 2.56
CA PHE A 81 13.06 10.61 3.79
C PHE A 81 12.74 9.78 5.04
N LEU A 82 11.73 8.90 4.95
CA LEU A 82 11.36 8.04 6.09
C LEU A 82 12.46 7.07 6.45
N LEU A 83 13.16 6.51 5.48
CA LEU A 83 14.30 5.62 5.73
C LEU A 83 15.40 6.32 6.51
N ASP A 84 15.74 7.55 6.15
CA ASP A 84 16.76 8.34 6.84
C ASP A 84 16.41 8.55 8.33
N ILE A 85 15.18 8.94 8.64
CA ILE A 85 14.77 9.22 10.02
C ILE A 85 14.41 7.96 10.83
N CYS A 86 14.04 6.85 10.16
CA CYS A 86 13.65 5.60 10.80
C CYS A 86 14.83 4.67 11.08
N LYS A 87 15.89 4.72 10.24
CA LYS A 87 17.03 3.80 10.29
C LYS A 87 17.75 3.81 11.64
N GLU A 88 18.07 4.99 12.16
CA GLU A 88 18.75 5.14 13.45
C GLU A 88 17.92 4.59 14.63
N LYS A 89 16.60 4.73 14.54
CA LYS A 89 15.65 4.30 15.57
C LYS A 89 15.11 2.88 15.37
N LYS A 90 15.53 2.20 14.32
CA LYS A 90 15.06 0.86 13.93
C LYS A 90 13.54 0.76 13.78
N ILE A 91 12.90 1.82 13.27
CA ILE A 91 11.46 1.88 13.04
C ILE A 91 11.16 1.25 11.68
N ASN A 92 10.22 0.30 11.65
CA ASN A 92 9.78 -0.36 10.43
C ASN A 92 8.86 0.56 9.61
N ILE A 93 9.01 0.52 8.28
CA ILE A 93 8.08 1.19 7.36
C ILE A 93 7.17 0.14 6.74
N SER A 94 5.86 0.36 6.83
CA SER A 94 4.83 -0.51 6.26
C SER A 94 4.09 0.21 5.13
N LEU A 95 4.01 -0.42 3.97
CA LEU A 95 3.34 0.07 2.77
C LEU A 95 2.12 -0.81 2.46
N PRO A 96 0.95 -0.54 3.05
CA PRO A 96 -0.27 -1.24 2.71
C PRO A 96 -0.83 -0.76 1.35
N SER A 97 -1.78 -1.51 0.83
CA SER A 97 -2.55 -1.13 -0.38
C SER A 97 -1.68 -0.93 -1.63
N LEU A 98 -0.68 -1.79 -1.81
CA LEU A 98 0.13 -1.81 -3.01
C LEU A 98 -0.64 -2.44 -4.18
N ARG A 99 -0.51 -1.82 -5.35
CA ARG A 99 -1.00 -2.38 -6.61
C ARG A 99 0.13 -3.06 -7.35
N ILE A 100 -0.18 -4.18 -7.98
CA ILE A 100 0.83 -4.97 -8.69
C ILE A 100 1.31 -4.30 -9.99
N ASP A 101 0.44 -3.53 -10.67
CA ASP A 101 0.75 -2.75 -11.87
C ASP A 101 1.59 -1.49 -11.61
N ALA A 102 1.62 -1.05 -10.36
CA ALA A 102 2.43 0.08 -9.91
C ALA A 102 3.47 -0.35 -8.84
N PHE A 103 3.85 -1.63 -8.87
CA PHE A 103 4.86 -2.18 -7.99
C PHE A 103 6.25 -1.70 -8.41
N SER A 104 6.95 -1.04 -7.50
CA SER A 104 8.33 -0.62 -7.70
C SER A 104 9.25 -1.50 -6.85
N LEU A 105 10.08 -2.29 -7.52
CA LEU A 105 11.06 -3.15 -6.86
C LEU A 105 12.06 -2.32 -6.05
N ASP A 106 12.51 -1.19 -6.59
CA ASP A 106 13.48 -0.31 -5.94
C ASP A 106 12.95 0.26 -4.62
N ILE A 107 11.70 0.73 -4.61
CA ILE A 107 11.05 1.21 -3.38
C ILE A 107 10.94 0.08 -2.36
N MET A 108 10.52 -1.10 -2.80
CA MET A 108 10.33 -2.22 -1.90
C MET A 108 11.64 -2.77 -1.34
N GLN A 109 12.70 -2.79 -2.13
CA GLN A 109 14.03 -3.17 -1.64
C GLN A 109 14.54 -2.20 -0.57
N LYS A 110 14.40 -0.90 -0.80
CA LYS A 110 14.75 0.12 0.21
C LYS A 110 14.02 -0.09 1.55
N VAL A 111 12.72 -0.40 1.49
CA VAL A 111 11.91 -0.63 2.71
C VAL A 111 12.26 -1.95 3.40
N GLN A 112 12.69 -2.97 2.66
CA GLN A 112 13.06 -4.28 3.21
C GLN A 112 14.36 -4.31 3.99
N ASP A 113 15.25 -3.37 3.79
CA ASP A 113 16.52 -3.31 4.52
C ASP A 113 16.30 -3.21 6.04
N VAL A 114 15.13 -2.76 6.47
CA VAL A 114 14.76 -2.68 7.89
C VAL A 114 14.06 -3.96 8.36
N LYS A 115 13.05 -4.46 7.60
CA LYS A 115 12.33 -5.70 7.90
C LYS A 115 11.60 -6.25 6.67
N LYS A 116 11.79 -7.53 6.38
CA LYS A 116 11.03 -8.21 5.31
C LYS A 116 9.55 -8.30 5.66
N SER A 117 8.69 -7.66 4.86
CA SER A 117 7.25 -7.79 4.94
C SER A 117 6.73 -8.77 3.87
N SER A 118 5.58 -9.40 4.11
CA SER A 118 4.92 -10.20 3.09
C SER A 118 4.28 -9.29 2.03
N LEU A 119 4.40 -9.65 0.75
CA LEU A 119 3.70 -8.98 -0.32
C LEU A 119 2.29 -9.55 -0.49
N THR A 120 1.33 -8.65 -0.60
CA THR A 120 -0.06 -9.00 -0.86
C THR A 120 -0.59 -8.11 -1.97
N PHE A 121 -1.14 -8.74 -3.00
CA PHE A 121 -1.77 -8.07 -4.13
C PHE A 121 -3.21 -8.57 -4.29
N ALA A 122 -4.03 -7.75 -4.90
CA ALA A 122 -5.44 -8.03 -5.10
C ALA A 122 -5.83 -7.94 -6.59
N PRO A 123 -5.63 -9.00 -7.39
CA PRO A 123 -6.16 -9.08 -8.75
C PRO A 123 -7.70 -9.04 -8.77
N GLU A 124 -8.35 -9.51 -7.72
CA GLU A 124 -9.78 -9.59 -7.45
C GLU A 124 -10.52 -10.61 -8.30
N ALA A 125 -10.14 -10.83 -9.56
CA ALA A 125 -10.77 -11.79 -10.46
C ALA A 125 -9.72 -12.58 -11.26
N GLY A 126 -10.05 -13.85 -11.57
CA GLY A 126 -9.16 -14.78 -12.28
C GLY A 126 -8.99 -14.44 -13.74
N THR A 127 -10.10 -14.10 -14.44
CA THR A 127 -10.07 -13.81 -15.87
C THR A 127 -9.93 -12.33 -16.19
N GLN A 128 -9.38 -12.02 -17.35
CA GLN A 128 -9.32 -10.64 -17.87
C GLN A 128 -10.74 -10.08 -18.09
N ARG A 129 -11.66 -10.93 -18.56
CA ARG A 129 -13.06 -10.55 -18.75
C ARG A 129 -13.65 -9.98 -17.46
N LEU A 130 -13.54 -10.74 -16.38
CA LEU A 130 -14.13 -10.35 -15.11
C LEU A 130 -13.41 -9.16 -14.47
N ARG A 131 -12.08 -9.05 -14.61
CA ARG A 131 -11.33 -7.84 -14.21
C ARG A 131 -11.83 -6.59 -14.95
N ASN A 132 -12.16 -6.72 -16.24
CA ASN A 132 -12.73 -5.61 -17.02
C ASN A 132 -14.15 -5.26 -16.54
N VAL A 133 -14.98 -6.27 -16.21
CA VAL A 133 -16.31 -6.05 -15.65
C VAL A 133 -16.26 -5.21 -14.38
N ILE A 134 -15.34 -5.51 -13.48
CA ILE A 134 -15.19 -4.77 -12.21
C ILE A 134 -14.30 -3.51 -12.33
N ASN A 135 -13.83 -3.19 -13.50
CA ASN A 135 -12.91 -2.07 -13.78
C ASN A 135 -11.65 -2.10 -12.89
N LYS A 136 -11.05 -3.29 -12.74
CA LYS A 136 -9.82 -3.40 -11.93
C LYS A 136 -8.61 -2.79 -12.63
N GLY A 137 -8.58 -2.78 -13.97
CA GLY A 137 -7.52 -2.19 -14.78
C GLY A 137 -6.18 -2.91 -14.63
N LEU A 138 -6.20 -4.25 -14.45
CA LEU A 138 -5.02 -5.11 -14.41
C LEU A 138 -5.07 -6.13 -15.54
N THR A 139 -3.93 -6.32 -16.21
CA THR A 139 -3.74 -7.38 -17.20
C THR A 139 -3.11 -8.63 -16.57
N VAL A 140 -3.10 -9.73 -17.30
CA VAL A 140 -2.35 -10.93 -16.89
C VAL A 140 -0.85 -10.64 -16.84
N ASP A 141 -0.36 -9.86 -17.81
CA ASP A 141 1.06 -9.48 -17.87
C ASP A 141 1.49 -8.64 -16.67
N ASP A 142 0.64 -7.71 -16.20
CA ASP A 142 0.91 -6.94 -14.98
C ASP A 142 1.07 -7.87 -13.77
N ILE A 143 0.18 -8.88 -13.65
CA ILE A 143 0.22 -9.84 -12.54
C ILE A 143 1.48 -10.70 -12.61
N MET A 144 1.81 -11.20 -13.81
CA MET A 144 2.99 -12.04 -14.00
C MET A 144 4.28 -11.25 -13.78
N ASN A 145 4.40 -10.06 -14.36
CA ASN A 145 5.58 -9.20 -14.24
C ASN A 145 5.81 -8.74 -12.81
N GLY A 146 4.77 -8.26 -12.13
CA GLY A 146 4.89 -7.84 -10.74
C GLY A 146 5.24 -9.00 -9.80
N SER A 147 4.71 -10.20 -10.07
CA SER A 147 5.07 -11.40 -9.30
C SER A 147 6.52 -11.81 -9.56
N LYS A 148 6.97 -11.80 -10.81
CA LYS A 148 8.34 -12.08 -11.19
C LYS A 148 9.32 -11.12 -10.52
N GLN A 149 9.06 -9.81 -10.58
CA GLN A 149 9.85 -8.79 -9.92
C GLN A 149 9.93 -9.01 -8.40
N ALA A 150 8.82 -9.42 -7.77
CA ALA A 150 8.82 -9.74 -6.36
C ALA A 150 9.78 -10.89 -6.03
N PHE A 151 9.73 -12.00 -6.78
CA PHE A 151 10.63 -13.13 -6.55
C PHE A 151 12.09 -12.78 -6.86
N GLU A 152 12.35 -12.04 -7.93
CA GLU A 152 13.70 -11.53 -8.27
C GLU A 152 14.24 -10.59 -7.17
N GLY A 153 13.36 -9.83 -6.52
CA GLY A 153 13.66 -8.99 -5.36
C GLY A 153 13.88 -9.75 -4.05
N GLY A 154 13.83 -11.10 -4.09
CA GLY A 154 14.12 -11.96 -2.95
C GLY A 154 12.94 -12.28 -2.04
N TRP A 155 11.70 -12.01 -2.47
CA TRP A 155 10.53 -12.56 -1.81
C TRP A 155 10.36 -14.03 -2.19
N ASN A 156 10.08 -14.86 -1.22
CA ASN A 156 9.81 -16.29 -1.43
C ASN A 156 8.31 -16.62 -1.42
N LYS A 157 7.46 -15.61 -1.17
CA LYS A 157 6.01 -15.77 -1.09
C LYS A 157 5.30 -14.47 -1.47
N VAL A 158 4.30 -14.60 -2.33
CA VAL A 158 3.34 -13.55 -2.68
C VAL A 158 1.93 -14.07 -2.36
N LYS A 159 1.11 -13.24 -1.75
CA LYS A 159 -0.29 -13.55 -1.45
C LYS A 159 -1.19 -12.81 -2.43
N PHE A 160 -2.16 -13.52 -2.99
CA PHE A 160 -3.19 -12.94 -3.84
C PHE A 160 -4.55 -12.99 -3.17
N TYR A 161 -5.35 -11.93 -3.37
CA TYR A 161 -6.76 -11.91 -3.03
C TYR A 161 -7.61 -12.01 -4.29
N PHE A 162 -8.59 -12.90 -4.23
CA PHE A 162 -9.63 -13.06 -5.25
C PHE A 162 -10.99 -12.96 -4.58
N MET A 163 -11.93 -12.29 -5.24
CA MET A 163 -13.33 -12.21 -4.86
C MET A 163 -14.11 -13.32 -5.55
N LEU A 164 -15.14 -13.84 -4.90
CA LEU A 164 -16.09 -14.78 -5.45
C LEU A 164 -17.49 -14.14 -5.45
N GLY A 165 -18.31 -14.48 -6.43
CA GLY A 165 -19.65 -13.93 -6.56
C GLY A 165 -19.69 -12.52 -7.16
N LEU A 166 -18.73 -12.18 -8.00
CA LEU A 166 -18.72 -10.91 -8.72
C LEU A 166 -19.86 -10.86 -9.77
N PRO A 167 -20.35 -9.65 -10.11
CA PRO A 167 -21.39 -9.53 -11.14
C PRO A 167 -20.98 -10.19 -12.46
N THR A 168 -21.84 -11.01 -13.03
CA THR A 168 -21.64 -11.79 -14.27
C THR A 168 -20.56 -12.86 -14.22
N GLU A 169 -20.08 -13.21 -13.04
CA GLU A 169 -19.12 -14.31 -12.84
C GLU A 169 -19.73 -15.66 -13.27
N THR A 170 -18.93 -16.48 -13.90
CA THR A 170 -19.26 -17.85 -14.31
C THR A 170 -18.27 -18.84 -13.73
N GLU A 171 -18.53 -20.14 -13.83
CA GLU A 171 -17.60 -21.18 -13.35
C GLU A 171 -16.24 -21.17 -14.07
N GLU A 172 -16.18 -20.57 -15.27
CA GLU A 172 -14.94 -20.46 -16.06
C GLU A 172 -14.08 -19.26 -15.65
N ASP A 173 -14.60 -18.33 -14.85
CA ASP A 173 -13.88 -17.14 -14.42
C ASP A 173 -12.99 -17.40 -13.22
#